data_65a8491ed1bc049c2d265846f26bee5a
#
_entry.id   65a8491ed1bc049c2d265846f26bee5a
#
_cell.length_a   1.000
_cell.length_b   1.000
_cell.length_c   1.000
_cell.angle_alpha   90.00
_cell.angle_beta   90.00
_cell.angle_gamma   90.00
#
_symmetry.space_group_name_H-M   'P 1'
#
loop_
_entity.id
_entity.type
_entity.pdbx_description
1 polymer ?
#
loop_
_entity_poly.entity_id
_entity_poly.type
_entity_poly.pdbx_seq_one_letter_code
_entity_poly.pdbx_strand_id
1 'polypeptide(L)'
;MSGKKKKTPSKAQKNKIARQAKQVTVEIDGDRLSGVPKLLVILAMVLITVACWVLGIRADGVPHAVGVRDVPAYTGSAYAVINDNRPLFTEEEIYTRSYEYYAPLDELERCVYAMACLGKDLMPTGERGVISQVRPSGWLQAQYESVDGGNLYNRCHLIGWQLSGEDANTGNLITGTRYMNVEGMLPFENMVADYIKETGNHVMYRVTPIFQGSELVARGVQIEALSVEDGGDGICFHVYVYNVQPGVVIDYATGESWEA
;
A
#
# COMPACT_ATOMS: atom_id res chain seq x y z
N MET A 1 43.31 11.95 18.88
CA MET A 1 42.00 11.36 18.56
C MET A 1 42.04 10.89 17.11
N SER A 2 42.09 9.57 16.90
CA SER A 2 42.36 8.95 15.58
C SER A 2 41.06 8.60 14.89
N GLY A 3 40.72 9.31 13.80
CA GLY A 3 39.55 9.04 12.98
C GLY A 3 39.78 7.85 12.05
N LYS A 4 39.10 6.72 12.28
CA LYS A 4 39.09 5.58 11.38
C LYS A 4 38.28 5.92 10.11
N LYS A 5 38.97 6.14 8.99
CA LYS A 5 38.35 6.22 7.64
C LYS A 5 37.76 4.84 7.27
N LYS A 6 36.46 4.75 7.02
CA LYS A 6 35.81 3.57 6.41
C LYS A 6 36.34 3.37 4.98
N LYS A 7 36.98 2.25 4.72
CA LYS A 7 37.48 1.90 3.38
C LYS A 7 36.31 1.53 2.47
N THR A 8 36.21 2.20 1.33
CA THR A 8 35.28 1.86 0.23
C THR A 8 35.70 0.48 -0.36
N PRO A 9 34.75 -0.40 -0.66
CA PRO A 9 35.06 -1.73 -1.18
C PRO A 9 35.75 -1.65 -2.55
N SER A 10 36.80 -2.45 -2.74
CA SER A 10 37.59 -2.49 -3.96
C SER A 10 36.78 -3.02 -5.15
N LYS A 11 37.24 -2.69 -6.39
CA LYS A 11 36.64 -3.13 -7.65
C LYS A 11 36.50 -4.67 -7.72
N ALA A 12 37.40 -5.43 -7.08
CA ALA A 12 37.36 -6.89 -6.97
C ALA A 12 36.22 -7.38 -6.04
N GLN A 13 35.93 -6.67 -4.94
CA GLN A 13 34.80 -6.98 -4.03
C GLN A 13 33.48 -6.68 -4.68
N LYS A 14 33.35 -5.57 -5.44
CA LYS A 14 32.13 -5.24 -6.21
C LYS A 14 31.85 -6.30 -7.28
N ASN A 15 32.88 -6.81 -7.95
CA ASN A 15 32.75 -7.88 -8.96
C ASN A 15 32.39 -9.24 -8.34
N LYS A 16 32.81 -9.53 -7.10
CA LYS A 16 32.43 -10.76 -6.39
C LYS A 16 30.96 -10.73 -5.95
N ILE A 17 30.46 -9.58 -5.48
CA ILE A 17 29.05 -9.37 -5.13
C ILE A 17 28.18 -9.44 -6.38
N ALA A 18 28.59 -8.84 -7.51
CA ALA A 18 27.87 -8.92 -8.78
C ALA A 18 27.83 -10.33 -9.38
N ARG A 19 28.88 -11.16 -9.14
CA ARG A 19 28.87 -12.56 -9.56
C ARG A 19 28.00 -13.45 -8.68
N GLN A 20 27.90 -13.17 -7.38
CA GLN A 20 26.99 -13.89 -6.48
C GLN A 20 25.50 -13.54 -6.76
N ALA A 21 25.19 -12.29 -7.12
CA ALA A 21 23.84 -11.90 -7.51
C ALA A 21 23.39 -12.50 -8.87
N LYS A 22 24.32 -12.90 -9.73
CA LYS A 22 24.01 -13.56 -11.02
C LYS A 22 23.80 -15.08 -10.94
N GLN A 23 23.99 -15.70 -9.77
CA GLN A 23 23.88 -17.16 -9.58
C GLN A 23 22.56 -17.63 -8.96
N VAL A 24 21.58 -16.75 -8.81
CA VAL A 24 20.20 -17.14 -8.39
C VAL A 24 19.21 -16.87 -9.53
N THR A 25 19.60 -17.23 -10.75
CA THR A 25 18.61 -17.51 -11.79
C THR A 25 18.41 -19.03 -11.73
N VAL A 26 17.31 -19.48 -11.17
CA VAL A 26 16.85 -20.85 -11.30
C VAL A 26 16.51 -21.03 -12.79
N GLU A 27 17.44 -21.51 -13.61
CA GLU A 27 17.11 -22.06 -14.91
C GLU A 27 16.23 -23.30 -14.64
N ILE A 28 14.93 -23.14 -14.86
CA ILE A 28 14.03 -24.29 -14.93
C ILE A 28 14.34 -24.97 -16.27
N ASP A 29 15.19 -26.00 -16.19
CA ASP A 29 15.52 -26.85 -17.31
C ASP A 29 14.26 -27.60 -17.76
N GLY A 30 13.66 -27.14 -18.85
CA GLY A 30 12.42 -27.68 -19.40
C GLY A 30 12.48 -29.18 -19.77
N ASP A 31 13.70 -29.74 -19.91
CA ASP A 31 13.89 -31.14 -20.27
C ASP A 31 13.76 -32.12 -19.08
N ARG A 32 13.82 -31.64 -17.84
CA ARG A 32 13.62 -32.49 -16.65
C ARG A 32 12.16 -32.82 -16.34
N LEU A 33 11.21 -32.12 -16.98
CA LEU A 33 9.76 -32.35 -16.78
C LEU A 33 9.17 -33.36 -17.76
N SER A 34 9.94 -33.84 -18.75
CA SER A 34 9.44 -34.77 -19.79
C SER A 34 9.06 -36.18 -19.28
N GLY A 35 9.40 -36.51 -18.04
CA GLY A 35 9.05 -37.80 -17.39
C GLY A 35 7.95 -37.69 -16.32
N VAL A 36 7.46 -36.49 -15.97
CA VAL A 36 6.43 -36.35 -14.93
C VAL A 36 5.05 -36.44 -15.56
N PRO A 37 4.17 -37.36 -15.12
CA PRO A 37 2.81 -37.42 -15.62
C PRO A 37 2.11 -36.07 -15.46
N LYS A 38 1.50 -35.54 -16.52
CA LYS A 38 0.76 -34.27 -16.51
C LYS A 38 -0.22 -34.18 -15.34
N LEU A 39 -0.77 -35.31 -14.92
CA LEU A 39 -1.67 -35.43 -13.78
C LEU A 39 -0.98 -35.04 -12.45
N LEU A 40 0.30 -35.42 -12.27
CA LEU A 40 1.06 -35.04 -11.06
C LEU A 40 1.40 -33.55 -11.00
N VAL A 41 1.66 -32.93 -12.15
CA VAL A 41 1.89 -31.48 -12.23
C VAL A 41 0.60 -30.71 -11.90
N ILE A 42 -0.53 -31.16 -12.44
CA ILE A 42 -1.85 -30.56 -12.12
C ILE A 42 -2.17 -30.74 -10.64
N LEU A 43 -1.93 -31.93 -10.08
CA LEU A 43 -2.18 -32.20 -8.66
C LEU A 43 -1.29 -31.32 -7.76
N ALA A 44 -0.01 -31.15 -8.13
CA ALA A 44 0.91 -30.26 -7.39
C ALA A 44 0.44 -28.80 -7.46
N MET A 45 0.02 -28.31 -8.63
CA MET A 45 -0.53 -26.96 -8.76
C MET A 45 -1.81 -26.77 -7.93
N VAL A 46 -2.72 -27.75 -7.93
CA VAL A 46 -3.93 -27.72 -7.10
C VAL A 46 -3.58 -27.72 -5.61
N LEU A 47 -2.62 -28.53 -5.18
CA LEU A 47 -2.16 -28.55 -3.78
C LEU A 47 -1.49 -27.23 -3.38
N ILE A 48 -0.70 -26.61 -4.26
CA ILE A 48 -0.08 -25.31 -4.02
C ILE A 48 -1.16 -24.22 -3.91
N THR A 49 -2.14 -24.20 -4.81
CA THR A 49 -3.24 -23.23 -4.76
C THR A 49 -4.11 -23.40 -3.52
N VAL A 50 -4.40 -24.64 -3.11
CA VAL A 50 -5.14 -24.93 -1.88
C VAL A 50 -4.29 -24.54 -0.66
N ALA A 51 -2.99 -24.85 -0.63
CA ALA A 51 -2.10 -24.45 0.45
C ALA A 51 -1.98 -22.91 0.55
N CYS A 52 -1.84 -22.21 -0.57
CA CYS A 52 -1.85 -20.74 -0.62
C CYS A 52 -3.18 -20.19 -0.09
N TRP A 53 -4.31 -20.82 -0.46
CA TRP A 53 -5.63 -20.42 0.01
C TRP A 53 -5.81 -20.64 1.53
N VAL A 54 -5.34 -21.78 2.06
CA VAL A 54 -5.39 -22.13 3.50
C VAL A 54 -4.43 -21.26 4.32
N LEU A 55 -3.28 -20.89 3.76
CA LEU A 55 -2.26 -20.05 4.40
C LEU A 55 -2.50 -18.55 4.17
N GLY A 56 -3.58 -18.16 3.46
CA GLY A 56 -3.87 -16.76 3.15
C GLY A 56 -2.89 -16.11 2.17
N ILE A 57 -2.02 -16.91 1.52
CA ILE A 57 -1.09 -16.41 0.50
C ILE A 57 -1.87 -16.18 -0.79
N ARG A 58 -2.11 -14.93 -1.16
CA ARG A 58 -2.72 -14.60 -2.46
C ARG A 58 -1.68 -14.65 -3.57
N ALA A 59 -2.09 -15.17 -4.72
CA ALA A 59 -1.24 -15.25 -5.92
C ALA A 59 -0.94 -13.87 -6.54
N ASP A 60 -1.61 -12.83 -6.09
CA ASP A 60 -1.50 -11.44 -6.56
C ASP A 60 -0.35 -10.66 -5.90
N GLY A 61 0.42 -11.28 -5.03
CA GLY A 61 1.62 -10.67 -4.42
C GLY A 61 1.33 -9.50 -3.47
N VAL A 62 0.05 -9.29 -3.09
CA VAL A 62 -0.32 -8.26 -2.11
C VAL A 62 -0.17 -8.85 -0.70
N PRO A 63 0.80 -8.39 0.09
CA PRO A 63 1.01 -8.92 1.43
C PRO A 63 -0.22 -8.63 2.31
N HIS A 64 -0.83 -9.68 2.85
CA HIS A 64 -1.80 -9.59 3.95
C HIS A 64 -3.02 -8.65 3.75
N ALA A 65 -3.45 -8.40 2.51
CA ALA A 65 -4.67 -7.61 2.27
C ALA A 65 -5.92 -8.37 2.72
N VAL A 66 -6.79 -7.68 3.46
CA VAL A 66 -8.13 -8.22 3.79
C VAL A 66 -8.95 -8.40 2.52
N GLY A 67 -9.76 -9.44 2.46
CA GLY A 67 -10.75 -9.58 1.38
C GLY A 67 -11.92 -8.60 1.58
N VAL A 68 -12.53 -8.14 0.49
CA VAL A 68 -13.75 -7.31 0.57
C VAL A 68 -14.83 -7.94 1.45
N ARG A 69 -14.90 -9.27 1.48
CA ARG A 69 -15.89 -10.02 2.29
C ARG A 69 -15.59 -10.01 3.79
N ASP A 70 -14.34 -9.74 4.16
CA ASP A 70 -13.89 -9.76 5.55
C ASP A 70 -13.93 -8.35 6.17
N VAL A 71 -14.25 -7.33 5.36
CA VAL A 71 -14.42 -5.95 5.81
C VAL A 71 -15.79 -5.79 6.46
N PRO A 72 -15.89 -5.17 7.66
CA PRO A 72 -17.17 -4.83 8.26
C PRO A 72 -18.02 -3.96 7.33
N ALA A 73 -19.34 -4.12 7.38
CA ALA A 73 -20.24 -3.26 6.63
C ALA A 73 -20.12 -1.80 7.11
N TYR A 74 -20.25 -0.84 6.17
CA TYR A 74 -20.29 0.58 6.52
C TYR A 74 -21.51 0.89 7.39
N THR A 75 -21.29 1.50 8.55
CA THR A 75 -22.34 1.86 9.53
C THR A 75 -22.34 3.34 9.88
N GLY A 76 -21.73 4.19 9.05
CA GLY A 76 -21.65 5.64 9.25
C GLY A 76 -20.30 6.14 9.78
N SER A 77 -19.39 5.25 10.19
CA SER A 77 -18.01 5.63 10.53
C SER A 77 -17.11 5.61 9.30
N ALA A 78 -16.21 6.58 9.16
CA ALA A 78 -15.30 6.66 8.02
C ALA A 78 -14.32 5.47 7.96
N TYR A 79 -14.11 4.78 9.06
CA TYR A 79 -13.21 3.62 9.15
C TYR A 79 -13.74 2.56 10.12
N ALA A 80 -13.20 1.36 10.01
CA ALA A 80 -13.36 0.27 10.97
C ALA A 80 -11.99 -0.27 11.38
N VAL A 81 -11.86 -0.65 12.65
CA VAL A 81 -10.70 -1.40 13.14
C VAL A 81 -10.80 -2.83 12.62
N ILE A 82 -9.72 -3.37 12.08
CA ILE A 82 -9.62 -4.73 11.58
C ILE A 82 -8.44 -5.44 12.24
N ASN A 83 -8.42 -6.78 12.16
CA ASN A 83 -7.36 -7.63 12.70
C ASN A 83 -6.96 -7.30 14.15
N ASP A 84 -7.93 -7.07 15.03
CA ASP A 84 -7.73 -6.67 16.43
C ASP A 84 -6.75 -5.48 16.60
N ASN A 85 -6.75 -4.57 15.64
CA ASN A 85 -5.86 -3.41 15.55
C ASN A 85 -4.38 -3.76 15.45
N ARG A 86 -4.02 -4.95 14.96
CA ARG A 86 -2.64 -5.43 14.86
C ARG A 86 -2.16 -5.35 13.42
N PRO A 87 -1.12 -4.55 13.13
CA PRO A 87 -0.43 -4.57 11.85
C PRO A 87 0.15 -5.95 11.52
N LEU A 88 0.26 -6.26 10.24
CA LEU A 88 0.72 -7.56 9.72
C LEU A 88 2.13 -7.48 9.12
N PHE A 89 2.97 -6.56 9.62
CA PHE A 89 4.37 -6.52 9.21
C PHE A 89 5.12 -7.74 9.71
N THR A 90 5.90 -8.36 8.83
CA THR A 90 6.84 -9.42 9.22
C THR A 90 8.13 -8.81 9.78
N GLU A 91 8.92 -9.59 10.51
CA GLU A 91 10.21 -9.12 11.04
C GLU A 91 11.17 -8.67 9.92
N GLU A 92 11.10 -9.31 8.74
CA GLU A 92 11.91 -8.96 7.58
C GLU A 92 11.47 -7.66 6.89
N GLU A 93 10.23 -7.22 7.09
CA GLU A 93 9.70 -5.96 6.57
C GLU A 93 10.04 -4.76 7.47
N ILE A 94 10.38 -5.00 8.75
CA ILE A 94 10.62 -3.93 9.73
C ILE A 94 12.05 -3.42 9.61
N TYR A 95 12.21 -2.12 9.29
CA TYR A 95 13.50 -1.46 9.14
C TYR A 95 13.58 -0.21 10.02
N THR A 96 14.81 0.18 10.39
CA THR A 96 15.15 1.43 11.08
C THR A 96 15.80 2.43 10.15
N ARG A 97 15.56 2.34 8.84
CA ARG A 97 16.06 3.26 7.82
C ARG A 97 14.96 3.56 6.83
N SER A 98 14.75 4.83 6.59
CA SER A 98 13.71 5.33 5.70
C SER A 98 13.81 4.73 4.30
N TYR A 99 12.68 4.32 3.77
CA TYR A 99 12.48 3.93 2.37
C TYR A 99 11.01 4.11 2.00
N GLU A 100 10.76 4.15 0.71
CA GLU A 100 9.43 4.14 0.11
C GLU A 100 9.39 3.09 -1.00
N TYR A 101 8.26 2.44 -1.12
CA TYR A 101 7.99 1.49 -2.19
C TYR A 101 6.54 1.63 -2.65
N TYR A 102 6.38 1.79 -3.94
CA TYR A 102 5.09 1.83 -4.63
C TYR A 102 5.03 0.66 -5.58
N ALA A 103 4.11 -0.27 -5.34
CA ALA A 103 3.96 -1.44 -6.20
C ALA A 103 3.58 -1.01 -7.62
N PRO A 104 4.06 -1.71 -8.66
CA PRO A 104 3.59 -1.49 -10.02
C PRO A 104 2.06 -1.57 -10.09
N LEU A 105 1.47 -0.75 -10.96
CA LEU A 105 0.04 -0.82 -11.23
C LEU A 105 -0.33 -2.22 -11.77
N ASP A 106 -1.54 -2.67 -11.47
CA ASP A 106 -2.05 -3.92 -12.03
C ASP A 106 -2.49 -3.78 -13.50
N GLU A 107 -3.01 -4.86 -14.10
CA GLU A 107 -3.45 -4.90 -15.49
C GLU A 107 -4.62 -3.94 -15.81
N LEU A 108 -5.32 -3.42 -14.79
CA LEU A 108 -6.38 -2.43 -14.90
C LEU A 108 -5.89 -1.02 -14.54
N GLU A 109 -4.56 -0.82 -14.49
CA GLU A 109 -3.91 0.46 -14.10
C GLU A 109 -4.30 0.95 -12.69
N ARG A 110 -4.61 0.01 -11.77
CA ARG A 110 -4.96 0.32 -10.38
C ARG A 110 -3.73 0.23 -9.47
N CYS A 111 -3.64 1.07 -8.46
CA CYS A 111 -2.64 0.94 -7.41
C CYS A 111 -2.86 -0.37 -6.64
N VAL A 112 -1.78 -1.10 -6.38
CA VAL A 112 -1.81 -2.38 -5.65
C VAL A 112 -1.55 -2.17 -4.18
N TYR A 113 -0.44 -1.54 -3.81
CA TYR A 113 -0.15 -1.05 -2.46
C TYR A 113 1.03 -0.08 -2.47
N ALA A 114 1.11 0.72 -1.43
CA ALA A 114 2.28 1.52 -1.09
C ALA A 114 2.76 1.14 0.31
N MET A 115 4.08 1.08 0.51
CA MET A 115 4.71 0.73 1.78
C MET A 115 5.94 1.61 2.02
N ALA A 116 6.14 2.02 3.24
CA ALA A 116 7.30 2.82 3.61
C ALA A 116 7.76 2.52 5.04
N CYS A 117 9.04 2.74 5.28
CA CYS A 117 9.56 3.04 6.60
C CYS A 117 9.70 4.55 6.68
N LEU A 118 8.72 5.22 7.26
CA LEU A 118 8.62 6.66 7.30
C LEU A 118 9.54 7.22 8.39
N GLY A 119 10.43 8.11 7.99
CA GLY A 119 11.29 8.86 8.89
C GLY A 119 11.21 10.35 8.60
N LYS A 120 11.77 11.17 9.47
CA LYS A 120 11.77 12.64 9.34
C LYS A 120 12.43 13.14 8.05
N ASP A 121 13.36 12.38 7.50
CA ASP A 121 14.09 12.67 6.28
C ASP A 121 13.26 12.51 4.99
N LEU A 122 12.13 11.77 5.03
CA LEU A 122 11.17 11.68 3.94
C LEU A 122 10.13 12.80 3.96
N MET A 123 9.93 13.44 5.10
CA MET A 123 8.91 14.50 5.21
C MET A 123 9.24 15.69 4.30
N PRO A 124 8.23 16.32 3.69
CA PRO A 124 8.46 17.40 2.73
C PRO A 124 9.14 18.60 3.38
N THR A 125 10.11 19.17 2.66
CA THR A 125 10.81 20.41 3.04
C THR A 125 10.46 21.58 2.13
N GLY A 126 9.69 21.34 1.06
CA GLY A 126 9.27 22.30 0.05
C GLY A 126 7.75 22.47 -0.04
N GLU A 127 7.30 23.20 -1.05
CA GLU A 127 5.89 23.37 -1.36
C GLU A 127 5.35 22.13 -2.11
N ARG A 128 4.06 21.84 -1.88
CA ARG A 128 3.37 20.74 -2.56
C ARG A 128 3.24 21.02 -4.05
N GLY A 129 3.61 20.03 -4.86
CA GLY A 129 3.52 20.09 -6.31
C GLY A 129 2.10 19.93 -6.85
N VAL A 130 1.95 20.12 -8.16
CA VAL A 130 0.67 19.99 -8.87
C VAL A 130 0.45 18.53 -9.25
N ILE A 131 -0.71 17.97 -8.88
CA ILE A 131 -1.10 16.58 -9.16
C ILE A 131 -2.31 16.45 -10.10
N SER A 132 -2.83 17.56 -10.63
CA SER A 132 -4.06 17.60 -11.43
C SER A 132 -3.98 16.82 -12.75
N GLN A 133 -2.76 16.59 -13.27
CA GLN A 133 -2.52 15.80 -14.47
C GLN A 133 -2.70 14.29 -14.26
N VAL A 134 -2.58 13.77 -13.03
CA VAL A 134 -2.77 12.36 -12.76
C VAL A 134 -4.26 12.02 -12.78
N ARG A 135 -4.60 10.94 -13.47
CA ARG A 135 -5.95 10.37 -13.51
C ARG A 135 -5.90 8.93 -13.04
N PRO A 136 -6.15 8.66 -11.76
CA PRO A 136 -6.21 7.30 -11.26
C PRO A 136 -7.34 6.49 -11.93
N SER A 137 -7.31 5.18 -11.81
CA SER A 137 -8.39 4.32 -12.31
C SER A 137 -9.75 4.78 -11.81
N GLY A 138 -10.79 4.73 -12.66
CA GLY A 138 -12.16 5.14 -12.34
C GLY A 138 -12.33 6.65 -12.05
N TRP A 139 -11.42 7.52 -12.52
CA TRP A 139 -11.50 8.97 -12.30
C TRP A 139 -12.60 9.63 -13.15
N LEU A 140 -13.80 9.76 -12.58
CA LEU A 140 -14.94 10.48 -13.17
C LEU A 140 -15.46 11.53 -12.18
N GLN A 141 -14.80 12.72 -12.17
CA GLN A 141 -15.13 13.78 -11.23
C GLN A 141 -16.57 14.27 -11.39
N ALA A 142 -17.29 14.31 -10.28
CA ALA A 142 -18.63 14.86 -10.15
C ALA A 142 -18.69 15.93 -9.05
N GLN A 143 -19.69 16.78 -9.10
CA GLN A 143 -19.89 17.83 -8.11
C GLN A 143 -21.26 17.68 -7.45
N TYR A 144 -21.27 17.81 -6.10
CA TYR A 144 -22.47 17.72 -5.27
C TYR A 144 -22.43 18.82 -4.21
N GLU A 145 -23.55 19.51 -4.00
CA GLU A 145 -23.65 20.54 -2.96
C GLU A 145 -23.46 19.99 -1.54
N SER A 146 -23.79 18.70 -1.35
CA SER A 146 -23.64 17.98 -0.07
C SER A 146 -22.19 17.62 0.27
N VAL A 147 -21.25 17.75 -0.68
CA VAL A 147 -19.83 17.41 -0.48
C VAL A 147 -19.06 18.66 -0.09
N ASP A 148 -18.24 18.56 0.95
CA ASP A 148 -17.34 19.65 1.35
C ASP A 148 -16.38 20.04 0.20
N GLY A 149 -16.41 21.32 -0.19
CA GLY A 149 -15.68 21.82 -1.36
C GLY A 149 -16.27 21.42 -2.71
N GLY A 150 -17.46 20.79 -2.74
CA GLY A 150 -18.25 20.51 -3.94
C GLY A 150 -17.76 19.33 -4.79
N ASN A 151 -16.50 18.95 -4.72
CA ASN A 151 -15.91 17.92 -5.55
C ASN A 151 -15.94 16.55 -4.87
N LEU A 152 -16.60 15.55 -5.50
CA LEU A 152 -16.71 14.20 -4.96
C LEU A 152 -15.36 13.54 -4.77
N TYR A 153 -14.56 13.50 -5.84
CA TYR A 153 -13.29 12.76 -5.83
C TYR A 153 -12.08 13.65 -5.59
N ASN A 154 -11.19 13.13 -4.78
CA ASN A 154 -9.84 13.60 -4.58
C ASN A 154 -8.86 12.59 -5.20
N ARG A 155 -7.72 13.07 -5.65
CA ARG A 155 -6.55 12.21 -5.91
C ARG A 155 -5.94 11.89 -4.56
N CYS A 156 -6.46 10.82 -3.93
CA CYS A 156 -6.02 10.43 -2.60
C CYS A 156 -4.65 9.77 -2.69
N HIS A 157 -3.68 10.30 -1.96
CA HIS A 157 -2.40 9.62 -1.78
C HIS A 157 -2.61 8.39 -0.90
N LEU A 158 -1.95 7.28 -1.22
CA LEU A 158 -1.85 6.13 -0.33
C LEU A 158 -0.93 6.47 0.84
N ILE A 159 0.26 6.99 0.56
CA ILE A 159 1.13 7.61 1.57
C ILE A 159 1.02 9.12 1.38
N GLY A 160 0.44 9.79 2.37
CA GLY A 160 0.14 11.22 2.32
C GLY A 160 1.38 12.08 2.06
N TRP A 161 1.21 13.16 1.32
CA TRP A 161 2.30 14.09 0.99
C TRP A 161 3.07 14.58 2.23
N GLN A 162 2.39 14.83 3.32
CA GLN A 162 3.01 15.25 4.58
C GLN A 162 3.97 14.22 5.19
N LEU A 163 3.89 12.96 4.76
CA LEU A 163 4.71 11.84 5.25
C LEU A 163 5.90 11.56 4.35
N SER A 164 5.75 11.75 3.03
CA SER A 164 6.73 11.31 2.03
C SER A 164 7.21 12.40 1.08
N GLY A 165 6.51 13.54 0.99
CA GLY A 165 6.82 14.56 0.00
C GLY A 165 6.50 14.17 -1.45
N GLU A 166 5.94 12.98 -1.69
CA GLU A 166 5.57 12.50 -3.03
C GLU A 166 4.37 13.25 -3.60
N ASP A 167 4.51 13.83 -4.79
CA ASP A 167 3.45 14.60 -5.44
C ASP A 167 2.65 13.74 -6.44
N ALA A 168 3.08 13.71 -7.69
CA ALA A 168 2.33 13.18 -8.83
C ALA A 168 2.69 11.71 -9.18
N ASN A 169 3.04 10.92 -8.20
CA ASN A 169 3.34 9.50 -8.37
C ASN A 169 2.05 8.71 -8.65
N THR A 170 1.94 8.12 -9.84
CA THR A 170 0.77 7.33 -10.25
C THR A 170 0.55 6.08 -9.42
N GLY A 171 1.62 5.48 -8.86
CA GLY A 171 1.55 4.33 -7.94
C GLY A 171 1.09 4.70 -6.53
N ASN A 172 0.99 6.00 -6.24
CA ASN A 172 0.59 6.53 -4.93
C ASN A 172 -0.78 7.24 -4.94
N LEU A 173 -1.47 7.31 -6.08
CA LEU A 173 -2.70 8.10 -6.21
C LEU A 173 -3.88 7.22 -6.63
N ILE A 174 -4.96 7.26 -5.87
CA ILE A 174 -6.22 6.57 -6.18
C ILE A 174 -7.39 7.55 -6.29
N THR A 175 -8.47 7.11 -6.95
CA THR A 175 -9.75 7.80 -6.93
C THR A 175 -10.43 7.55 -5.59
N GLY A 176 -10.38 8.54 -4.71
CA GLY A 176 -11.02 8.46 -3.40
C GLY A 176 -11.99 9.61 -3.17
N THR A 177 -13.03 9.39 -2.39
CA THR A 177 -14.00 10.42 -2.04
C THR A 177 -13.39 11.49 -1.15
N ARG A 178 -14.00 12.66 -1.13
CA ARG A 178 -13.65 13.72 -0.18
C ARG A 178 -13.76 13.23 1.27
N TYR A 179 -14.82 12.49 1.58
CA TYR A 179 -15.03 11.91 2.91
C TYR A 179 -13.94 10.90 3.29
N MET A 180 -13.61 9.96 2.41
CA MET A 180 -12.51 9.03 2.66
C MET A 180 -11.20 9.76 2.93
N ASN A 181 -10.88 10.76 2.10
CA ASN A 181 -9.62 11.49 2.20
C ASN A 181 -9.49 12.27 3.51
N VAL A 182 -10.54 12.99 3.92
CA VAL A 182 -10.48 13.95 5.03
C VAL A 182 -10.90 13.35 6.36
N GLU A 183 -12.01 12.60 6.36
CA GLU A 183 -12.54 12.02 7.60
C GLU A 183 -11.96 10.62 7.87
N GLY A 184 -11.51 9.94 6.80
CA GLY A 184 -11.00 8.57 6.90
C GLY A 184 -9.48 8.50 7.03
N MET A 185 -8.72 8.97 6.03
CA MET A 185 -7.27 8.78 5.97
C MET A 185 -6.49 9.83 6.76
N LEU A 186 -6.82 11.11 6.60
CA LEU A 186 -6.07 12.23 7.18
C LEU A 186 -5.85 12.13 8.70
N PRO A 187 -6.78 11.68 9.55
CA PRO A 187 -6.53 11.51 10.97
C PRO A 187 -5.37 10.56 11.29
N PHE A 188 -5.26 9.45 10.55
CA PHE A 188 -4.18 8.48 10.71
C PHE A 188 -2.85 9.00 10.18
N GLU A 189 -2.86 9.70 9.06
CA GLU A 189 -1.67 10.37 8.52
C GLU A 189 -1.14 11.43 9.49
N ASN A 190 -2.01 12.24 10.09
CA ASN A 190 -1.64 13.24 11.09
C ASN A 190 -1.01 12.59 12.32
N MET A 191 -1.61 11.53 12.84
CA MET A 191 -1.10 10.78 13.99
C MET A 191 0.33 10.29 13.73
N VAL A 192 0.60 9.72 12.56
CA VAL A 192 1.93 9.25 12.17
C VAL A 192 2.90 10.42 11.99
N ALA A 193 2.46 11.50 11.30
CA ALA A 193 3.30 12.67 11.08
C ALA A 193 3.73 13.35 12.39
N ASP A 194 2.80 13.47 13.33
CA ASP A 194 3.07 14.11 14.62
C ASP A 194 4.02 13.25 15.47
N TYR A 195 3.82 11.93 15.51
CA TYR A 195 4.74 11.02 16.18
C TYR A 195 6.17 11.12 15.63
N ILE A 196 6.34 11.11 14.30
CA ILE A 196 7.68 11.24 13.68
C ILE A 196 8.32 12.61 14.01
N LYS A 197 7.55 13.70 14.00
CA LYS A 197 8.06 15.04 14.34
C LYS A 197 8.52 15.13 15.79
N GLU A 198 7.74 14.55 16.71
CA GLU A 198 7.98 14.63 18.15
C GLU A 198 9.14 13.74 18.61
N THR A 199 9.23 12.53 18.07
CA THR A 199 10.19 11.51 18.53
C THR A 199 11.44 11.42 17.66
N GLY A 200 11.32 11.67 16.36
CA GLY A 200 12.34 11.38 15.36
C GLY A 200 12.46 9.89 15.02
N ASN A 201 11.60 9.05 15.57
CA ASN A 201 11.54 7.61 15.31
C ASN A 201 10.90 7.31 13.97
N HIS A 202 11.07 6.07 13.51
CA HIS A 202 10.49 5.59 12.26
C HIS A 202 9.13 4.89 12.48
N VAL A 203 8.30 4.95 11.44
CA VAL A 203 7.01 4.23 11.40
C VAL A 203 6.94 3.39 10.12
N MET A 204 6.78 2.07 10.29
CA MET A 204 6.34 1.22 9.18
C MET A 204 4.91 1.60 8.84
N TYR A 205 4.66 1.86 7.56
CA TYR A 205 3.36 2.31 7.06
C TYR A 205 3.03 1.61 5.75
N ARG A 206 1.86 0.97 5.66
CA ARG A 206 1.41 0.31 4.44
C ARG A 206 -0.04 0.62 4.16
N VAL A 207 -0.35 0.97 2.92
CA VAL A 207 -1.71 1.24 2.46
C VAL A 207 -2.01 0.37 1.26
N THR A 208 -3.09 -0.41 1.36
CA THR A 208 -3.52 -1.35 0.34
C THR A 208 -4.94 -1.02 -0.09
N PRO A 209 -5.17 -0.54 -1.33
CA PRO A 209 -6.51 -0.37 -1.89
C PRO A 209 -7.20 -1.72 -2.07
N ILE A 210 -8.48 -1.79 -1.73
CA ILE A 210 -9.27 -3.02 -1.81
C ILE A 210 -10.33 -2.87 -2.90
N PHE A 211 -10.15 -3.62 -3.99
CA PHE A 211 -11.07 -3.68 -5.12
C PHE A 211 -11.86 -5.00 -5.11
N GLN A 212 -13.04 -5.00 -5.70
CA GLN A 212 -13.81 -6.22 -5.95
C GLN A 212 -13.78 -6.56 -7.44
N GLY A 213 -13.10 -7.64 -7.79
CA GLY A 213 -13.01 -8.07 -9.19
C GLY A 213 -12.38 -7.01 -10.10
N SER A 214 -13.09 -6.63 -11.16
CA SER A 214 -12.62 -5.64 -12.15
C SER A 214 -13.05 -4.19 -11.88
N GLU A 215 -13.47 -3.87 -10.66
CA GLU A 215 -13.82 -2.49 -10.30
C GLU A 215 -12.63 -1.55 -10.48
N LEU A 216 -12.90 -0.34 -10.98
CA LEU A 216 -11.87 0.67 -11.22
C LEU A 216 -11.68 1.62 -10.04
N VAL A 217 -12.65 1.70 -9.13
CA VAL A 217 -12.58 2.48 -7.88
C VAL A 217 -12.48 1.51 -6.71
N ALA A 218 -11.52 1.74 -5.82
CA ALA A 218 -11.37 0.92 -4.62
C ALA A 218 -12.59 1.08 -3.70
N ARG A 219 -13.04 -0.01 -3.09
CA ARG A 219 -14.10 0.01 -2.05
C ARG A 219 -13.65 0.71 -0.77
N GLY A 220 -12.35 0.81 -0.58
CA GLY A 220 -11.67 1.46 0.52
C GLY A 220 -10.20 1.10 0.52
N VAL A 221 -9.50 1.51 1.57
CA VAL A 221 -8.09 1.19 1.78
C VAL A 221 -7.89 0.54 3.15
N GLN A 222 -7.06 -0.48 3.20
CA GLN A 222 -6.48 -0.97 4.43
C GLN A 222 -5.27 -0.11 4.74
N ILE A 223 -5.17 0.40 5.97
CA ILE A 223 -4.01 1.15 6.47
C ILE A 223 -3.49 0.45 7.70
N GLU A 224 -2.20 0.17 7.71
CA GLU A 224 -1.52 -0.38 8.87
C GLU A 224 -0.23 0.39 9.17
N ALA A 225 0.04 0.60 10.46
CA ALA A 225 1.21 1.32 10.91
C ALA A 225 1.76 0.76 12.22
N LEU A 226 3.08 0.81 12.36
CA LEU A 226 3.81 0.36 13.55
C LEU A 226 5.04 1.23 13.76
N SER A 227 5.16 1.88 14.92
CA SER A 227 6.39 2.57 15.28
C SER A 227 7.51 1.57 15.57
N VAL A 228 8.71 1.85 15.04
CA VAL A 228 9.76 0.83 14.94
C VAL A 228 10.60 0.76 16.20
N GLU A 229 11.17 1.88 16.65
CA GLU A 229 12.16 1.92 17.73
C GLU A 229 11.56 1.56 19.09
N ASP A 230 10.27 1.80 19.28
CA ASP A 230 9.54 1.50 20.52
C ASP A 230 8.66 0.25 20.42
N GLY A 231 8.73 -0.47 19.28
CA GLY A 231 8.01 -1.72 19.08
C GLY A 231 6.48 -1.58 19.02
N GLY A 232 5.98 -0.42 18.61
CA GLY A 232 4.56 -0.14 18.46
C GLY A 232 3.92 0.56 19.67
N ASP A 233 4.69 0.97 20.66
CA ASP A 233 4.15 1.69 21.84
C ASP A 233 3.56 3.04 21.47
N GLY A 234 4.15 3.76 20.51
CA GLY A 234 3.69 5.07 20.06
C GLY A 234 2.65 4.99 18.94
N ILE A 235 2.91 4.18 17.92
CA ILE A 235 2.00 3.97 16.79
C ILE A 235 1.80 2.47 16.56
N CYS A 236 0.55 2.02 16.70
CA CYS A 236 0.15 0.66 16.37
C CYS A 236 -1.32 0.67 15.97
N PHE A 237 -1.62 0.55 14.67
CA PHE A 237 -3.00 0.42 14.21
C PHE A 237 -3.13 -0.37 12.92
N HIS A 238 -4.32 -0.95 12.73
CA HIS A 238 -4.73 -1.65 11.52
C HIS A 238 -6.21 -1.37 11.27
N VAL A 239 -6.49 -0.56 10.27
CA VAL A 239 -7.82 -0.05 9.97
C VAL A 239 -8.18 -0.25 8.51
N TYR A 240 -9.47 -0.33 8.23
CA TYR A 240 -10.04 -0.20 6.91
C TYR A 240 -10.79 1.12 6.80
N VAL A 241 -10.43 1.96 5.86
CA VAL A 241 -11.06 3.23 5.57
C VAL A 241 -11.99 3.07 4.38
N TYR A 242 -13.27 3.42 4.54
CA TYR A 242 -14.29 3.24 3.51
C TYR A 242 -14.21 4.33 2.44
N ASN A 243 -14.23 3.93 1.17
CA ASN A 243 -14.33 4.87 0.04
C ASN A 243 -15.80 5.14 -0.28
N VAL A 244 -16.46 5.84 0.60
CA VAL A 244 -17.86 6.24 0.49
C VAL A 244 -17.98 7.76 0.60
N GLN A 245 -19.12 8.29 0.18
CA GLN A 245 -19.50 9.68 0.44
C GLN A 245 -20.94 9.70 0.94
N PRO A 246 -21.22 10.16 2.17
CA PRO A 246 -22.59 10.30 2.66
C PRO A 246 -23.46 11.11 1.69
N GLY A 247 -24.64 10.60 1.37
CA GLY A 247 -25.58 11.22 0.42
C GLY A 247 -25.25 10.98 -1.06
N VAL A 248 -24.19 10.21 -1.39
CA VAL A 248 -23.83 9.91 -2.78
C VAL A 248 -23.65 8.41 -2.95
N VAL A 249 -24.22 7.86 -4.01
CA VAL A 249 -24.00 6.47 -4.46
C VAL A 249 -22.87 6.48 -5.47
N ILE A 250 -21.97 5.49 -5.37
CA ILE A 250 -20.82 5.31 -6.26
C ILE A 250 -20.94 3.98 -6.99
N ASP A 251 -20.83 4.01 -8.30
CA ASP A 251 -20.54 2.81 -9.09
C ASP A 251 -19.03 2.56 -9.10
N TYR A 252 -18.59 1.63 -8.28
CA TYR A 252 -17.17 1.27 -8.17
C TYR A 252 -16.61 0.61 -9.43
N ALA A 253 -17.46 0.06 -10.30
CA ALA A 253 -17.01 -0.51 -11.56
C ALA A 253 -16.48 0.56 -12.52
N THR A 254 -17.08 1.76 -12.51
CA THR A 254 -16.79 2.82 -13.49
C THR A 254 -16.25 4.10 -12.86
N GLY A 255 -16.64 4.42 -11.63
CA GLY A 255 -16.43 5.71 -10.98
C GLY A 255 -17.59 6.70 -11.20
N GLU A 256 -18.65 6.30 -11.91
CA GLU A 256 -19.89 7.10 -11.99
C GLU A 256 -20.54 7.24 -10.62
N SER A 257 -21.32 8.30 -10.45
CA SER A 257 -21.97 8.59 -9.16
C SER A 257 -23.26 9.37 -9.34
N TRP A 258 -24.14 9.30 -8.34
CA TRP A 258 -25.40 10.05 -8.29
C TRP A 258 -25.82 10.29 -6.84
N GLU A 259 -26.73 11.20 -6.61
CA GLU A 259 -27.31 11.47 -5.28
C GLU A 259 -28.08 10.23 -4.78
N ALA A 260 -28.00 9.94 -3.45
CA ALA A 260 -28.60 8.77 -2.81
C ALA A 260 -30.12 8.93 -2.57
#